data_15147285d58493d4cdde0915b33be0ee
#
_entry.id   15147285d58493d4cdde0915b33be0ee
#
_cell.length_a   1.000
_cell.length_b   1.000
_cell.length_c   1.000
_cell.angle_alpha   90.00
_cell.angle_beta   90.00
_cell.angle_gamma   90.00
#
_symmetry.space_group_name_H-M   'P 1'
#
loop_
_entity.id
_entity.type
_entity.pdbx_description
1 polymer ?
#
loop_
_entity_poly.entity_id
_entity_poly.type
_entity_poly.pdbx_seq_one_letter_code
_entity_poly.pdbx_strand_id
1 'polypeptide(L)'
;YEISCSLVGSEMCIRDRTGNGRTGKYFAYMHYGVKPDIVSTAKGLAGGLPMGAVLFGDKLENTVTPGSHGSTFGGNPIAAAGAISIVKRIDDKFLDEVTKKSEYIISKLKEIKGVKSVSGMGLMLGIETDKKASDIANKCLEKGLLVLTAKTKVRLLPALSITKEETDKGLAIIKEVIEDETFA
;
A
#
# COMPACT_ATOMS: atom_id res chain seq x y z
N TYR A 1 6.77 -1.35 -10.78
CA TYR A 1 7.36 -0.26 -9.97
C TYR A 1 8.84 -0.50 -9.94
N GLU A 2 9.59 0.37 -10.61
CA GLU A 2 11.04 0.31 -10.63
C GLU A 2 11.58 0.55 -9.23
N ILE A 3 12.38 -0.39 -8.76
CA ILE A 3 13.36 -0.13 -7.71
C ILE A 3 14.44 0.65 -8.42
N SER A 4 14.36 1.95 -8.42
CA SER A 4 15.38 2.77 -9.03
C SER A 4 15.90 3.73 -8.00
N CYS A 5 17.15 3.57 -7.67
CA CYS A 5 18.22 4.53 -7.75
C CYS A 5 19.49 3.88 -7.24
N SER A 6 20.38 3.50 -8.12
CA SER A 6 21.76 3.29 -7.76
C SER A 6 22.46 4.64 -7.85
N LEU A 7 22.68 5.29 -6.73
CA LEU A 7 23.79 6.19 -6.55
C LEU A 7 25.02 5.33 -6.35
N VAL A 8 26.13 5.64 -6.99
CA VAL A 8 27.36 4.86 -6.98
C VAL A 8 27.70 4.40 -5.56
N GLY A 9 27.49 3.12 -5.27
CA GLY A 9 27.86 2.47 -4.00
C GLY A 9 26.80 2.41 -2.89
N SER A 10 25.57 2.95 -3.08
CA SER A 10 24.49 2.82 -2.10
C SER A 10 23.13 2.59 -2.77
N GLU A 11 22.31 1.72 -2.18
CA GLU A 11 20.94 1.46 -2.64
C GLU A 11 19.93 2.27 -1.82
N MET A 12 19.16 3.14 -2.50
CA MET A 12 18.08 3.90 -1.88
C MET A 12 16.72 3.29 -2.24
N CYS A 13 15.90 3.04 -1.24
CA CYS A 13 14.55 2.55 -1.41
C CYS A 13 13.52 3.57 -0.88
N ILE A 14 12.69 4.13 -1.79
CA ILE A 14 11.59 5.04 -1.44
C ILE A 14 10.32 4.22 -1.29
N ARG A 15 9.74 4.14 -0.08
CA ARG A 15 8.61 3.27 0.27
C ARG A 15 7.50 3.98 1.04
N ASP A 16 7.10 5.14 0.54
CA ASP A 16 6.02 5.93 1.14
C ASP A 16 4.63 5.28 1.00
N ARG A 17 4.42 4.39 0.02
CA ARG A 17 3.12 3.74 -0.26
C ARG A 17 3.11 2.22 -0.07
N THR A 18 4.27 1.56 -0.14
CA THR A 18 4.39 0.10 -0.07
C THR A 18 5.05 -0.39 1.22
N GLY A 19 5.24 0.51 2.18
CA GLY A 19 5.67 0.23 3.53
C GLY A 19 4.51 0.01 4.50
N ASN A 20 4.86 -0.10 5.77
CA ASN A 20 3.93 -0.20 6.89
C ASN A 20 2.95 -1.37 6.76
N GLY A 21 3.42 -2.52 6.30
CA GLY A 21 2.64 -3.75 6.21
C GLY A 21 1.75 -3.89 4.96
N ARG A 22 1.68 -2.87 4.09
CA ARG A 22 0.76 -2.83 2.94
C ARG A 22 0.84 -4.05 2.03
N THR A 23 2.02 -4.64 1.87
CA THR A 23 2.29 -5.75 0.95
C THR A 23 2.35 -7.13 1.63
N GLY A 24 2.05 -7.22 2.93
CA GLY A 24 2.22 -8.45 3.71
C GLY A 24 3.64 -8.63 4.28
N LYS A 25 4.53 -7.67 4.03
CA LYS A 25 5.82 -7.49 4.72
C LYS A 25 5.89 -6.05 5.20
N TYR A 26 6.72 -5.77 6.20
CA TYR A 26 6.83 -4.40 6.73
C TYR A 26 7.20 -3.41 5.62
N PHE A 27 8.16 -3.76 4.78
CA PHE A 27 8.51 -3.05 3.54
C PHE A 27 8.49 -4.00 2.35
N ALA A 28 8.08 -3.51 1.18
CA ALA A 28 7.97 -4.33 -0.02
C ALA A 28 9.30 -4.95 -0.49
N TYR A 29 10.43 -4.29 -0.27
CA TYR A 29 11.75 -4.83 -0.65
C TYR A 29 12.09 -6.14 0.09
N MET A 30 11.48 -6.37 1.25
CA MET A 30 11.69 -7.60 2.02
C MET A 30 11.17 -8.87 1.30
N HIS A 31 10.27 -8.72 0.33
CA HIS A 31 9.83 -9.84 -0.52
C HIS A 31 10.92 -10.33 -1.48
N TYR A 32 11.89 -9.46 -1.77
CA TYR A 32 12.93 -9.73 -2.78
C TYR A 32 14.29 -10.03 -2.15
N GLY A 33 14.37 -10.09 -0.82
CA GLY A 33 15.64 -10.30 -0.12
C GLY A 33 16.66 -9.16 -0.26
N VAL A 34 16.22 -7.99 -0.73
CA VAL A 34 17.07 -6.79 -0.86
C VAL A 34 17.20 -6.12 0.50
N LYS A 35 18.40 -5.66 0.84
CA LYS A 35 18.67 -4.84 2.03
C LYS A 35 19.19 -3.47 1.59
N PRO A 36 18.32 -2.47 1.41
CA PRO A 36 18.75 -1.14 0.98
C PRO A 36 19.55 -0.42 2.07
N ASP A 37 20.47 0.43 1.67
CA ASP A 37 21.26 1.25 2.59
C ASP A 37 20.46 2.46 3.13
N ILE A 38 19.45 2.93 2.37
CA ILE A 38 18.55 4.04 2.76
C ILE A 38 17.10 3.65 2.48
N VAL A 39 16.23 3.86 3.46
CA VAL A 39 14.77 3.69 3.29
C VAL A 39 14.06 4.95 3.71
N SER A 40 13.28 5.56 2.82
CA SER A 40 12.34 6.61 3.19
C SER A 40 10.93 6.04 3.37
N THR A 41 10.24 6.44 4.42
CA THR A 41 8.89 6.01 4.73
C THR A 41 8.03 7.17 5.24
N ALA A 42 6.72 7.08 4.99
CA ALA A 42 5.76 8.10 5.37
C ALA A 42 4.34 7.50 5.43
N LYS A 43 3.31 8.29 5.14
CA LYS A 43 1.89 7.90 4.99
C LYS A 43 1.32 7.28 6.26
N GLY A 44 1.16 5.96 6.30
CA GLY A 44 0.60 5.23 7.44
C GLY A 44 1.51 5.14 8.67
N LEU A 45 2.75 5.65 8.60
CA LEU A 45 3.75 5.51 9.64
C LEU A 45 3.26 5.96 11.02
N ALA A 46 2.58 7.11 11.09
CA ALA A 46 2.10 7.68 12.35
C ALA A 46 0.57 7.64 12.51
N GLY A 47 -0.12 6.71 11.80
CA GLY A 47 -1.55 6.47 11.98
C GLY A 47 -2.46 7.65 11.58
N GLY A 48 -2.01 8.49 10.65
CA GLY A 48 -2.75 9.66 10.15
C GLY A 48 -2.13 10.99 10.56
N LEU A 49 -1.20 11.00 11.52
CA LEU A 49 -0.43 12.19 11.83
C LEU A 49 0.64 12.44 10.75
N PRO A 50 0.89 13.70 10.35
CA PRO A 50 1.91 14.02 9.36
C PRO A 50 3.31 13.65 9.87
N MET A 51 3.90 12.60 9.29
CA MET A 51 5.24 12.13 9.63
C MET A 51 5.87 11.43 8.44
N GLY A 52 7.17 11.68 8.26
CA GLY A 52 8.05 10.88 7.43
C GLY A 52 9.30 10.53 8.21
N ALA A 53 9.97 9.47 7.81
CA ALA A 53 11.24 9.05 8.38
C ALA A 53 12.18 8.56 7.28
N VAL A 54 13.48 8.71 7.52
CA VAL A 54 14.53 8.12 6.70
C VAL A 54 15.35 7.21 7.61
N LEU A 55 15.50 5.97 7.21
CA LEU A 55 16.28 4.95 7.89
C LEU A 55 17.60 4.79 7.14
N PHE A 56 18.69 4.86 7.86
CA PHE A 56 20.03 4.63 7.32
C PHE A 56 20.53 3.26 7.77
N GLY A 57 21.13 2.50 6.86
CA GLY A 57 21.86 1.29 7.19
C GLY A 57 23.23 1.61 7.80
N ASP A 58 23.85 0.60 8.40
CA ASP A 58 25.09 0.71 9.16
C ASP A 58 26.23 1.43 8.41
N LYS A 59 26.31 1.24 7.09
CA LYS A 59 27.31 1.91 6.24
C LYS A 59 27.22 3.45 6.24
N LEU A 60 26.06 3.98 6.59
CA LEU A 60 25.74 5.41 6.50
C LEU A 60 25.52 6.05 7.88
N GLU A 61 25.82 5.34 8.95
CA GLU A 61 25.61 5.78 10.34
C GLU A 61 26.18 7.18 10.62
N ASN A 62 27.36 7.49 10.08
CA ASN A 62 28.06 8.76 10.30
C ASN A 62 27.90 9.77 9.15
N THR A 63 26.99 9.53 8.19
CA THR A 63 26.83 10.40 7.02
C THR A 63 26.11 11.70 7.35
N VAL A 64 25.14 11.63 8.28
CA VAL A 64 24.36 12.79 8.73
C VAL A 64 24.94 13.30 10.04
N THR A 65 25.61 14.44 9.97
CA THR A 65 26.25 15.09 11.12
C THR A 65 25.39 16.22 11.68
N PRO A 66 25.63 16.68 12.93
CA PRO A 66 24.93 17.84 13.48
C PRO A 66 24.98 19.04 12.52
N GLY A 67 23.84 19.64 12.23
CA GLY A 67 23.70 20.79 11.33
C GLY A 67 23.58 20.46 9.84
N SER A 68 23.77 19.21 9.41
CA SER A 68 23.61 18.82 7.99
C SER A 68 22.16 18.70 7.54
N HIS A 69 21.22 18.55 8.47
CA HIS A 69 19.77 18.50 8.21
C HIS A 69 19.00 19.10 9.38
N GLY A 70 17.90 19.78 9.07
CA GLY A 70 16.98 20.36 10.05
C GLY A 70 15.53 20.35 9.55
N SER A 71 14.61 20.24 10.48
CA SER A 71 13.17 20.32 10.20
C SER A 71 12.48 20.98 11.40
N THR A 72 11.70 22.03 11.15
CA THR A 72 10.96 22.75 12.19
C THR A 72 10.02 21.83 12.98
N PHE A 73 9.37 20.91 12.34
CA PHE A 73 8.42 19.96 12.93
C PHE A 73 9.01 18.54 13.09
N GLY A 74 10.30 18.35 12.77
CA GLY A 74 10.99 17.08 12.93
C GLY A 74 11.06 16.65 14.40
N GLY A 75 10.92 15.36 14.66
CA GLY A 75 10.92 14.83 16.02
C GLY A 75 9.71 15.20 16.87
N ASN A 76 8.61 15.66 16.26
CA ASN A 76 7.40 15.99 17.00
C ASN A 76 6.95 14.80 17.88
N PRO A 77 6.84 14.99 19.22
CA PRO A 77 6.60 13.89 20.14
C PRO A 77 5.22 13.23 19.95
N ILE A 78 4.21 13.98 19.50
CA ILE A 78 2.85 13.44 19.27
C ILE A 78 2.89 12.52 18.04
N ALA A 79 3.51 12.97 16.95
CA ALA A 79 3.68 12.14 15.76
C ALA A 79 4.55 10.91 16.03
N ALA A 80 5.62 11.06 16.83
CA ALA A 80 6.48 9.95 17.24
C ALA A 80 5.72 8.93 18.10
N ALA A 81 4.89 9.36 19.03
CA ALA A 81 4.04 8.47 19.84
C ALA A 81 3.03 7.71 18.95
N GLY A 82 2.43 8.40 17.95
CA GLY A 82 1.59 7.77 16.95
C GLY A 82 2.34 6.70 16.15
N ALA A 83 3.54 7.00 15.69
CA ALA A 83 4.38 6.06 14.95
C ALA A 83 4.74 4.82 15.79
N ILE A 84 5.15 5.00 17.05
CA ILE A 84 5.43 3.90 17.97
C ILE A 84 4.22 3.00 18.13
N SER A 85 3.02 3.58 18.28
CA SER A 85 1.77 2.83 18.40
C SER A 85 1.49 1.98 17.15
N ILE A 86 1.72 2.53 15.94
CA ILE A 86 1.51 1.81 14.68
C ILE A 86 2.56 0.72 14.49
N VAL A 87 3.85 1.06 14.65
CA VAL A 87 4.96 0.11 14.47
C VAL A 87 4.79 -1.13 15.36
N LYS A 88 4.40 -0.94 16.63
CA LYS A 88 4.16 -2.04 17.57
C LYS A 88 2.98 -2.97 17.20
N ARG A 89 2.06 -2.50 16.36
CA ARG A 89 0.89 -3.29 15.93
C ARG A 89 1.13 -4.05 14.64
N ILE A 90 2.18 -3.71 13.90
CA ILE A 90 2.54 -4.39 12.64
C ILE A 90 3.52 -5.51 12.96
N ASP A 91 3.03 -6.53 13.64
CA ASP A 91 3.76 -7.76 13.94
C ASP A 91 3.57 -8.82 12.83
N ASP A 92 4.26 -9.94 12.95
CA ASP A 92 4.21 -11.02 11.97
C ASP A 92 2.78 -11.57 11.80
N LYS A 93 2.01 -11.67 12.89
CA LYS A 93 0.62 -12.12 12.83
C LYS A 93 -0.24 -11.17 12.01
N PHE A 94 -0.09 -9.87 12.21
CA PHE A 94 -0.79 -8.85 11.42
C PHE A 94 -0.40 -8.90 9.95
N LEU A 95 0.89 -9.08 9.63
CA LEU A 95 1.38 -9.22 8.27
C LEU A 95 0.83 -10.48 7.57
N ASP A 96 0.73 -11.58 8.28
CA ASP A 96 0.09 -12.81 7.79
C ASP A 96 -1.41 -12.61 7.52
N GLU A 97 -2.11 -11.87 8.37
CA GLU A 97 -3.51 -11.52 8.14
C GLU A 97 -3.69 -10.66 6.89
N VAL A 98 -2.80 -9.70 6.64
CA VAL A 98 -2.80 -8.91 5.39
C VAL A 98 -2.63 -9.81 4.17
N THR A 99 -1.72 -10.77 4.25
CA THR A 99 -1.47 -11.74 3.17
C THR A 99 -2.72 -12.60 2.90
N LYS A 100 -3.32 -13.17 3.93
CA LYS A 100 -4.55 -13.97 3.82
C LYS A 100 -5.73 -13.17 3.23
N LYS A 101 -5.91 -11.92 3.67
CA LYS A 101 -6.92 -11.01 3.09
C LYS A 101 -6.66 -10.76 1.60
N SER A 102 -5.40 -10.55 1.23
CA SER A 102 -5.01 -10.36 -0.16
C SER A 102 -5.35 -11.57 -1.03
N GLU A 103 -4.98 -12.76 -0.59
CA GLU A 103 -5.27 -14.02 -1.29
C GLU A 103 -6.78 -14.22 -1.45
N TYR A 104 -7.56 -13.96 -0.41
CA TYR A 104 -9.00 -14.02 -0.45
C TYR A 104 -9.60 -13.05 -1.48
N ILE A 105 -9.19 -11.76 -1.44
CA ILE A 105 -9.68 -10.76 -2.39
C ILE A 105 -9.30 -11.13 -3.82
N ILE A 106 -8.06 -11.54 -4.06
CA ILE A 106 -7.59 -11.94 -5.39
C ILE A 106 -8.38 -13.14 -5.92
N SER A 107 -8.65 -14.15 -5.09
CA SER A 107 -9.44 -15.31 -5.50
C SER A 107 -10.85 -14.90 -5.94
N LYS A 108 -11.51 -14.05 -5.14
CA LYS A 108 -12.87 -13.57 -5.45
C LYS A 108 -12.92 -12.68 -6.69
N LEU A 109 -11.96 -11.80 -6.86
CA LEU A 109 -11.88 -10.95 -8.06
C LEU A 109 -11.69 -11.76 -9.35
N LYS A 110 -10.94 -12.85 -9.31
CA LYS A 110 -10.74 -13.74 -10.48
C LYS A 110 -11.99 -14.51 -10.86
N GLU A 111 -12.96 -14.67 -9.97
CA GLU A 111 -14.27 -15.32 -10.24
C GLU A 111 -15.24 -14.39 -10.99
N ILE A 112 -14.96 -13.07 -11.05
CA ILE A 112 -15.86 -12.07 -11.66
C ILE A 112 -15.71 -12.09 -13.18
N LYS A 113 -16.82 -12.29 -13.90
CA LYS A 113 -16.87 -12.21 -15.38
C LYS A 113 -16.52 -10.78 -15.82
N GLY A 114 -15.57 -10.65 -16.75
CA GLY A 114 -15.05 -9.36 -17.24
C GLY A 114 -13.77 -8.88 -16.56
N VAL A 115 -13.29 -9.56 -15.54
CA VAL A 115 -11.94 -9.34 -14.99
C VAL A 115 -10.91 -10.09 -15.84
N LYS A 116 -10.01 -9.35 -16.48
CA LYS A 116 -8.90 -9.90 -17.29
C LYS A 116 -7.74 -10.36 -16.46
N SER A 117 -7.33 -9.50 -15.53
CA SER A 117 -6.20 -9.77 -14.65
C SER A 117 -6.33 -9.06 -13.32
N VAL A 118 -5.75 -9.65 -12.28
CA VAL A 118 -5.53 -9.01 -10.99
C VAL A 118 -4.04 -8.99 -10.72
N SER A 119 -3.49 -7.84 -10.44
CA SER A 119 -2.06 -7.63 -10.19
C SER A 119 -1.86 -6.84 -8.90
N GLY A 120 -0.70 -7.01 -8.27
CA GLY A 120 -0.36 -6.31 -7.04
C GLY A 120 0.15 -7.26 -5.97
N MET A 121 0.29 -6.74 -4.75
CA MET A 121 0.85 -7.47 -3.62
C MET A 121 0.22 -6.98 -2.33
N GLY A 122 -0.16 -7.89 -1.44
CA GLY A 122 -0.89 -7.57 -0.24
C GLY A 122 -2.20 -6.82 -0.56
N LEU A 123 -2.50 -5.79 0.20
CA LEU A 123 -3.69 -4.96 0.00
C LEU A 123 -3.44 -3.74 -0.89
N MET A 124 -2.61 -3.90 -1.92
CA MET A 124 -2.39 -2.95 -3.00
C MET A 124 -2.61 -3.67 -4.33
N LEU A 125 -3.85 -3.68 -4.80
CA LEU A 125 -4.27 -4.49 -5.94
C LEU A 125 -4.74 -3.61 -7.10
N GLY A 126 -4.53 -4.08 -8.31
CA GLY A 126 -5.01 -3.49 -9.55
C GLY A 126 -5.80 -4.50 -10.36
N ILE A 127 -7.01 -4.14 -10.75
CA ILE A 127 -7.93 -4.95 -11.54
C ILE A 127 -7.92 -4.41 -12.95
N GLU A 128 -7.70 -5.27 -13.92
CA GLU A 128 -7.81 -4.99 -15.34
C GLU A 128 -9.09 -5.63 -15.90
N THR A 129 -9.87 -4.84 -16.63
CA THR A 129 -11.16 -5.27 -17.20
C THR A 129 -11.26 -4.81 -18.65
N ASP A 130 -12.34 -5.17 -19.33
CA ASP A 130 -12.69 -4.65 -20.67
C ASP A 130 -13.18 -3.21 -20.63
N LYS A 131 -13.70 -2.77 -19.48
CA LYS A 131 -14.30 -1.45 -19.28
C LYS A 131 -13.27 -0.45 -18.79
N LYS A 132 -13.51 0.85 -19.01
CA LYS A 132 -12.64 1.90 -18.51
C LYS A 132 -12.63 1.94 -16.98
N ALA A 133 -11.45 2.01 -16.39
CA ALA A 133 -11.28 2.05 -14.94
C ALA A 133 -11.97 3.27 -14.29
N SER A 134 -12.00 4.42 -14.97
CA SER A 134 -12.70 5.62 -14.49
C SER A 134 -14.19 5.41 -14.34
N ASP A 135 -14.79 4.72 -15.29
CA ASP A 135 -16.24 4.53 -15.33
C ASP A 135 -16.66 3.52 -14.26
N ILE A 136 -15.87 2.44 -14.09
CA ILE A 136 -16.05 1.51 -12.97
C ILE A 136 -15.92 2.23 -11.63
N ALA A 137 -14.91 3.11 -11.48
CA ALA A 137 -14.72 3.85 -10.24
C ALA A 137 -15.89 4.78 -9.92
N ASN A 138 -16.44 5.46 -10.93
CA ASN A 138 -17.61 6.33 -10.76
C ASN A 138 -18.86 5.52 -10.35
N LYS A 139 -19.13 4.39 -11.02
CA LYS A 139 -20.27 3.54 -10.67
C LYS A 139 -20.11 2.88 -9.29
N CYS A 140 -18.90 2.50 -8.91
CA CYS A 140 -18.63 2.03 -7.55
C CYS A 140 -18.91 3.14 -6.52
N LEU A 141 -18.53 4.39 -6.81
CA LEU A 141 -18.80 5.53 -5.95
C LEU A 141 -20.31 5.78 -5.78
N GLU A 142 -21.10 5.72 -6.86
CA GLU A 142 -22.56 5.83 -6.82
C GLU A 142 -23.19 4.77 -5.90
N LYS A 143 -22.57 3.58 -5.81
CA LYS A 143 -23.01 2.47 -4.94
C LYS A 143 -22.36 2.52 -3.53
N GLY A 144 -21.65 3.59 -3.21
CA GLY A 144 -21.02 3.81 -1.89
C GLY A 144 -19.69 3.11 -1.69
N LEU A 145 -19.04 2.62 -2.77
CA LEU A 145 -17.70 2.04 -2.71
C LEU A 145 -16.66 2.97 -3.33
N LEU A 146 -15.73 3.45 -2.50
CA LEU A 146 -14.63 4.28 -2.96
C LEU A 146 -13.47 3.41 -3.46
N VAL A 147 -13.23 3.45 -4.76
CA VAL A 147 -12.05 2.86 -5.40
C VAL A 147 -11.29 3.94 -6.18
N LEU A 148 -10.04 3.66 -6.55
CA LEU A 148 -9.19 4.59 -7.28
C LEU A 148 -8.85 4.02 -8.66
N THR A 149 -8.29 4.85 -9.52
CA THR A 149 -7.74 4.41 -10.80
C THR A 149 -6.20 4.47 -10.78
N ALA A 150 -5.57 3.59 -11.52
CA ALA A 150 -4.13 3.60 -11.77
C ALA A 150 -3.88 3.25 -13.24
N LYS A 151 -3.64 4.25 -14.07
CA LYS A 151 -3.59 4.10 -15.53
C LYS A 151 -4.91 3.47 -16.01
N THR A 152 -4.83 2.27 -16.57
CA THR A 152 -5.98 1.53 -17.11
C THR A 152 -6.66 0.61 -16.09
N LYS A 153 -6.14 0.51 -14.86
CA LYS A 153 -6.63 -0.43 -13.84
C LYS A 153 -7.45 0.26 -12.77
N VAL A 154 -8.47 -0.42 -12.27
CA VAL A 154 -9.11 -0.08 -11.00
C VAL A 154 -8.19 -0.50 -9.86
N ARG A 155 -7.89 0.42 -8.95
CA ARG A 155 -6.97 0.19 -7.86
C ARG A 155 -7.68 0.08 -6.53
N LEU A 156 -7.42 -1.01 -5.82
CA LEU A 156 -7.90 -1.25 -4.46
C LEU A 156 -6.79 -1.00 -3.45
N LEU A 157 -7.10 -0.16 -2.46
CA LEU A 157 -6.23 0.17 -1.33
C LEU A 157 -7.05 0.19 -0.03
N PRO A 158 -7.69 -0.92 0.36
CA PRO A 158 -8.48 -0.94 1.58
C PRO A 158 -7.60 -0.72 2.81
N ALA A 159 -8.22 -0.37 3.94
CA ALA A 159 -7.54 -0.34 5.22
C ALA A 159 -6.95 -1.73 5.53
N LEU A 160 -5.77 -1.78 6.18
CA LEU A 160 -5.18 -3.07 6.54
C LEU A 160 -6.03 -3.83 7.58
N SER A 161 -6.81 -3.07 8.36
CA SER A 161 -7.76 -3.59 9.37
C SER A 161 -9.12 -3.96 8.79
N ILE A 162 -9.34 -3.84 7.46
CA ILE A 162 -10.64 -4.15 6.84
C ILE A 162 -11.15 -5.52 7.29
N THR A 163 -12.42 -5.60 7.65
CA THR A 163 -13.06 -6.85 8.06
C THR A 163 -13.46 -7.71 6.87
N LYS A 164 -13.80 -8.96 7.13
CA LYS A 164 -14.28 -9.86 6.09
C LYS A 164 -15.62 -9.38 5.51
N GLU A 165 -16.52 -8.92 6.37
CA GLU A 165 -17.85 -8.42 6.00
C GLU A 165 -17.76 -7.18 5.11
N GLU A 166 -16.86 -6.23 5.43
CA GLU A 166 -16.61 -5.05 4.61
C GLU A 166 -15.98 -5.43 3.26
N THR A 167 -15.07 -6.40 3.26
CA THR A 167 -14.46 -6.94 2.05
C THR A 167 -15.51 -7.57 1.15
N ASP A 168 -16.38 -8.42 1.69
CA ASP A 168 -17.42 -9.12 0.94
C ASP A 168 -18.43 -8.13 0.35
N LYS A 169 -18.82 -7.09 1.10
CA LYS A 169 -19.67 -5.99 0.57
C LYS A 169 -19.02 -5.25 -0.58
N GLY A 170 -17.74 -4.89 -0.43
CA GLY A 170 -16.99 -4.20 -1.49
C GLY A 170 -16.83 -5.06 -2.74
N LEU A 171 -16.55 -6.36 -2.58
CA LEU A 171 -16.45 -7.31 -3.70
C LEU A 171 -17.79 -7.51 -4.41
N ALA A 172 -18.90 -7.53 -3.69
CA ALA A 172 -20.25 -7.63 -4.28
C ALA A 172 -20.55 -6.42 -5.17
N ILE A 173 -20.24 -5.20 -4.72
CA ILE A 173 -20.40 -3.97 -5.51
C ILE A 173 -19.50 -3.99 -6.76
N ILE A 174 -18.24 -4.39 -6.62
CA ILE A 174 -17.30 -4.48 -7.74
C ILE A 174 -17.82 -5.48 -8.78
N LYS A 175 -18.30 -6.64 -8.32
CA LYS A 175 -18.88 -7.66 -9.18
C LYS A 175 -20.09 -7.12 -9.95
N GLU A 176 -21.04 -6.52 -9.25
CA GLU A 176 -22.25 -5.94 -9.87
C GLU A 176 -21.89 -4.91 -10.94
N VAL A 177 -20.94 -4.00 -10.66
CA VAL A 177 -20.52 -2.96 -11.61
C VAL A 177 -19.77 -3.54 -12.82
N ILE A 178 -18.92 -4.54 -12.62
CA ILE A 178 -18.16 -5.12 -13.74
C ILE A 178 -19.06 -5.99 -14.62
N GLU A 179 -20.00 -6.74 -14.04
CA GLU A 179 -20.92 -7.63 -14.76
C GLU A 179 -22.14 -6.92 -15.36
N ASP A 180 -22.38 -5.64 -15.05
CA ASP A 180 -23.48 -4.84 -15.62
C ASP A 180 -23.31 -4.64 -17.13
N GLU A 181 -24.07 -5.38 -17.92
CA GLU A 181 -24.01 -5.34 -19.39
C GLU A 181 -24.57 -4.03 -19.99
N THR A 182 -25.32 -3.23 -19.23
CA THR A 182 -25.84 -1.92 -19.67
C THR A 182 -24.78 -0.84 -19.69
N PHE A 183 -23.59 -1.17 -19.20
CA PHE A 183 -22.47 -0.30 -19.03
C PHE A 183 -21.29 -0.76 -19.94
N ALA A 184 -21.22 -0.19 -21.12
CA ALA A 184 -20.17 -0.45 -22.11
C ALA A 184 -19.25 0.77 -22.30
#